data_e51330feb18dfff2531dcc931b3c2fc5
#
_entry.id   e51330feb18dfff2531dcc931b3c2fc5
#
_cell.length_a   1.000
_cell.length_b   1.000
_cell.length_c   1.000
_cell.angle_alpha   90.00
_cell.angle_beta   90.00
_cell.angle_gamma   90.00
#
_symmetry.space_group_name_H-M   'P 1'
#
loop_
_entity.id
_entity.type
_entity.pdbx_description
1 polymer ?
#
loop_
_entity_poly.entity_id
_entity_poly.type
_entity_poly.pdbx_seq_one_letter_code
_entity_poly.pdbx_strand_id
1 'polypeptide(L)'
;PYNSRQYSRFYHILENLVQWKKPKLFGEALKPEPENMSEYCKTKAPEKFQELITNINSNYIVVSYNNTYKSKSSSSKNKITLDQILSTMEKKGRTKIFKKSHNYFNAGKTNFDNHYEYLFITKI
;
A
#
# COMPACT_ATOMS: atom_id res chain seq x y z
N PRO A 1 0.63 -1.39 3.44
CA PRO A 1 1.11 -1.71 2.08
C PRO A 1 0.23 -1.08 1.03
N TYR A 2 0.83 -0.54 -0.04
CA TYR A 2 0.10 0.12 -1.12
C TYR A 2 -0.55 -0.86 -2.10
N ASN A 3 -0.01 -2.07 -2.17
CA ASN A 3 -0.33 -3.05 -3.20
C ASN A 3 -0.25 -4.48 -2.66
N SER A 4 -0.22 -5.48 -3.54
CA SER A 4 -0.15 -6.90 -3.17
C SER A 4 1.20 -7.37 -2.60
N ARG A 5 2.15 -6.45 -2.38
CA ARG A 5 3.48 -6.78 -1.89
C ARG A 5 3.51 -6.80 -0.36
N GLN A 6 3.16 -7.93 0.22
CA GLN A 6 3.29 -8.12 1.66
C GLN A 6 4.74 -8.40 2.04
N TYR A 7 5.21 -7.79 3.12
CA TYR A 7 6.59 -7.89 3.60
C TYR A 7 7.03 -9.34 3.79
N SER A 8 6.30 -10.13 4.56
CA SER A 8 6.63 -11.52 4.86
C SER A 8 6.82 -12.40 3.62
N ARG A 9 6.13 -12.09 2.53
CA ARG A 9 6.24 -12.82 1.28
C ARG A 9 7.38 -12.33 0.39
N PHE A 10 7.73 -11.05 0.46
CA PHE A 10 8.82 -10.47 -0.34
C PHE A 10 10.19 -10.70 0.27
N TYR A 11 10.25 -10.67 1.60
CA TYR A 11 11.49 -10.85 2.37
C TYR A 11 11.52 -12.20 3.08
N HIS A 12 10.79 -13.20 2.58
CA HIS A 12 10.67 -14.53 3.17
C HIS A 12 12.02 -15.23 3.40
N ILE A 13 13.04 -14.92 2.57
CA ILE A 13 14.36 -15.51 2.72
C ILE A 13 14.96 -15.11 4.08
N LEU A 14 14.84 -13.84 4.47
CA LEU A 14 15.31 -13.35 5.76
C LEU A 14 14.52 -13.98 6.92
N GLU A 15 13.19 -14.04 6.79
CA GLU A 15 12.32 -14.66 7.77
C GLU A 15 12.61 -16.16 7.92
N ASN A 16 12.82 -16.86 6.82
CA ASN A 16 13.16 -18.28 6.82
C ASN A 16 14.51 -18.53 7.47
N LEU A 17 15.49 -17.65 7.28
CA LEU A 17 16.81 -17.74 7.89
C LEU A 17 16.72 -17.56 9.42
N VAL A 18 16.02 -16.50 9.86
CA VAL A 18 15.85 -16.20 11.29
C VAL A 18 15.08 -17.29 12.00
N GLN A 19 14.02 -17.82 11.39
CA GLN A 19 13.18 -18.87 11.98
C GLN A 19 13.69 -20.28 11.68
N TRP A 20 14.77 -20.41 10.89
CA TRP A 20 15.32 -21.69 10.40
C TRP A 20 14.28 -22.57 9.72
N LYS A 21 13.36 -21.97 8.97
CA LYS A 21 12.30 -22.65 8.22
C LYS A 21 12.69 -22.86 6.76
N LYS A 22 12.29 -23.99 6.20
CA LYS A 22 12.46 -24.34 4.78
C LYS A 22 11.09 -24.60 4.16
N PRO A 23 10.26 -23.54 3.95
CA PRO A 23 8.94 -23.71 3.40
C PRO A 23 9.01 -24.18 1.94
N LYS A 24 7.96 -24.85 1.47
CA LYS A 24 7.76 -25.13 0.06
C LYS A 24 7.55 -23.81 -0.69
N LEU A 25 8.27 -23.63 -1.79
CA LEU A 25 8.22 -22.43 -2.62
C LEU A 25 7.44 -22.70 -3.90
N PHE A 26 6.71 -21.69 -4.39
CA PHE A 26 5.81 -21.76 -5.53
C PHE A 26 6.04 -20.64 -6.53
N GLY A 27 5.67 -20.90 -7.78
CA GLY A 27 5.74 -19.96 -8.90
C GLY A 27 7.16 -19.63 -9.34
N GLU A 28 7.29 -18.87 -10.42
CA GLU A 28 8.57 -18.45 -10.99
C GLU A 28 9.44 -17.64 -10.01
N ALA A 29 8.80 -16.89 -9.12
CA ALA A 29 9.49 -16.06 -8.14
C ALA A 29 9.82 -16.81 -6.84
N LEU A 30 9.68 -18.13 -6.82
CA LEU A 30 10.02 -19.02 -5.69
C LEU A 30 9.59 -18.44 -4.33
N LYS A 31 8.29 -18.17 -4.17
CA LYS A 31 7.73 -17.60 -2.93
C LYS A 31 6.96 -18.65 -2.14
N PRO A 32 6.95 -18.55 -0.80
CA PRO A 32 6.09 -19.39 0.03
C PRO A 32 4.61 -19.09 -0.23
N GLU A 33 3.72 -19.96 0.19
CA GLU A 33 2.29 -19.68 0.20
C GLU A 33 1.98 -18.40 0.99
N PRO A 34 0.99 -17.61 0.55
CA PRO A 34 0.59 -16.41 1.26
C PRO A 34 -0.16 -16.79 2.55
N GLU A 35 0.55 -16.82 3.66
CA GLU A 35 -0.03 -16.92 4.99
C GLU A 35 -0.33 -15.53 5.55
N ASN A 36 -1.43 -15.38 6.27
CA ASN A 36 -1.81 -14.15 6.99
C ASN A 36 -1.72 -12.88 6.13
N MET A 37 -2.14 -12.98 4.86
CA MET A 37 -2.05 -11.86 3.94
C MET A 37 -2.98 -10.73 4.38
N SER A 38 -2.39 -9.55 4.59
CA SER A 38 -3.14 -8.35 4.96
C SER A 38 -4.26 -8.05 3.95
N GLU A 39 -5.45 -7.70 4.43
CA GLU A 39 -6.56 -7.26 3.61
C GLU A 39 -6.24 -5.99 2.80
N TYR A 40 -5.29 -5.17 3.26
CA TYR A 40 -4.75 -4.03 2.50
C TYR A 40 -4.00 -4.44 1.22
N CYS A 41 -3.60 -5.69 1.10
CA CYS A 41 -2.99 -6.24 -0.12
C CYS A 41 -4.03 -6.80 -1.11
N LYS A 42 -5.30 -6.83 -0.74
CA LYS A 42 -6.41 -7.44 -1.49
C LYS A 42 -7.40 -6.39 -1.99
N THR A 43 -8.44 -6.84 -2.67
CA THR A 43 -9.53 -5.98 -3.19
C THR A 43 -10.32 -5.27 -2.09
N LYS A 44 -10.34 -5.81 -0.87
CA LYS A 44 -11.00 -5.21 0.30
C LYS A 44 -10.21 -4.06 0.96
N ALA A 45 -9.07 -3.68 0.39
CA ALA A 45 -8.24 -2.62 0.95
C ALA A 45 -8.98 -1.29 1.19
N PRO A 46 -9.83 -0.79 0.27
CA PRO A 46 -10.58 0.45 0.49
C PRO A 46 -11.55 0.36 1.68
N GLU A 47 -12.24 -0.78 1.81
CA GLU A 47 -13.17 -1.05 2.91
C GLU A 47 -12.44 -1.07 4.25
N LYS A 48 -11.31 -1.78 4.32
CA LYS A 48 -10.50 -1.86 5.53
C LYS A 48 -9.84 -0.53 5.90
N PHE A 49 -9.50 0.28 4.91
CA PHE A 49 -9.03 1.63 5.13
C PHE A 49 -10.14 2.51 5.73
N GLN A 50 -11.34 2.44 5.18
CA GLN A 50 -12.49 3.17 5.72
C GLN A 50 -12.81 2.75 7.16
N GLU A 51 -12.81 1.46 7.45
CA GLU A 51 -13.00 0.92 8.79
C GLU A 51 -11.95 1.47 9.77
N LEU A 52 -10.67 1.44 9.38
CA LEU A 52 -9.58 1.99 10.18
C LEU A 52 -9.80 3.48 10.48
N ILE A 53 -10.03 4.31 9.47
CA ILE A 53 -10.20 5.75 9.63
C ILE A 53 -11.42 6.07 10.49
N THR A 54 -12.50 5.32 10.34
CA THR A 54 -13.71 5.50 11.15
C THR A 54 -13.45 5.26 12.63
N ASN A 55 -12.63 4.26 12.97
CA ASN A 55 -12.38 3.85 14.35
C ASN A 55 -11.20 4.58 15.02
N ILE A 56 -10.37 5.31 14.26
CA ILE A 56 -9.29 6.10 14.86
C ILE A 56 -9.85 7.21 15.74
N ASN A 57 -9.36 7.28 16.98
CA ASN A 57 -9.59 8.38 17.92
C ASN A 57 -8.32 9.21 18.04
N SER A 58 -8.27 10.36 17.36
CA SER A 58 -7.13 11.27 17.36
C SER A 58 -7.56 12.67 16.91
N ASN A 59 -6.76 13.68 17.23
CA ASN A 59 -7.02 15.06 16.76
C ASN A 59 -6.63 15.28 15.30
N TYR A 60 -5.69 14.49 14.80
CA TYR A 60 -5.20 14.54 13.43
C TYR A 60 -4.96 13.15 12.88
N ILE A 61 -5.29 12.97 11.61
CA ILE A 61 -4.93 11.78 10.85
C ILE A 61 -4.06 12.22 9.69
N VAL A 62 -2.91 11.55 9.51
CA VAL A 62 -1.99 11.80 8.40
C VAL A 62 -1.82 10.52 7.59
N VAL A 63 -2.09 10.61 6.30
CA VAL A 63 -1.94 9.49 5.37
C VAL A 63 -1.00 9.88 4.23
N SER A 64 0.07 9.11 4.04
CA SER A 64 0.95 9.22 2.88
C SER A 64 0.59 8.15 1.86
N TYR A 65 0.47 8.54 0.60
CA TYR A 65 0.12 7.62 -0.49
C TYR A 65 0.62 8.12 -1.84
N ASN A 66 0.77 7.23 -2.81
CA ASN A 66 1.23 7.60 -4.15
C ASN A 66 0.20 7.25 -5.25
N ASN A 67 0.46 7.67 -6.48
CA ASN A 67 -0.45 7.48 -7.62
C ASN A 67 -0.08 6.30 -8.53
N THR A 68 0.53 5.24 -8.03
CA THR A 68 0.99 4.09 -8.86
C THR A 68 -0.11 3.09 -9.24
N TYR A 69 -1.37 3.44 -9.13
CA TYR A 69 -2.49 2.56 -9.51
C TYR A 69 -2.60 2.28 -11.03
N LYS A 70 -1.89 3.03 -11.87
CA LYS A 70 -1.79 2.80 -13.34
C LYS A 70 -0.63 1.89 -13.74
N SER A 71 0.06 1.25 -12.80
CA SER A 71 1.15 0.33 -13.09
C SER A 71 0.72 -0.81 -14.02
N LYS A 72 1.59 -1.20 -14.96
CA LYS A 72 1.37 -2.36 -15.83
C LYS A 72 1.30 -3.67 -15.05
N SER A 73 2.08 -3.79 -13.97
CA SER A 73 2.07 -4.97 -13.11
C SER A 73 0.93 -4.90 -12.10
N SER A 74 0.07 -5.89 -12.08
CA SER A 74 -1.02 -6.00 -11.11
C SER A 74 -0.53 -6.03 -9.66
N SER A 75 0.66 -6.58 -9.42
CA SER A 75 1.30 -6.64 -8.11
C SER A 75 1.85 -5.28 -7.64
N SER A 76 2.06 -4.34 -8.57
CA SER A 76 2.54 -2.99 -8.27
C SER A 76 1.43 -1.95 -8.23
N LYS A 77 0.20 -2.31 -8.65
CA LYS A 77 -0.95 -1.40 -8.58
C LYS A 77 -1.37 -1.15 -7.14
N ASN A 78 -1.57 0.11 -6.81
CA ASN A 78 -2.23 0.47 -5.57
C ASN A 78 -3.64 -0.11 -5.52
N LYS A 79 -4.07 -0.54 -4.34
CA LYS A 79 -5.39 -1.14 -4.12
C LYS A 79 -6.46 -0.10 -3.76
N ILE A 80 -6.04 1.09 -3.34
CA ILE A 80 -6.91 2.20 -2.96
C ILE A 80 -6.62 3.36 -3.91
N THR A 81 -7.63 4.05 -4.41
CA THR A 81 -7.45 5.25 -5.22
C THR A 81 -7.29 6.49 -4.33
N LEU A 82 -6.72 7.58 -4.88
CA LEU A 82 -6.60 8.85 -4.15
C LEU A 82 -7.98 9.41 -3.77
N ASP A 83 -8.98 9.26 -4.65
CA ASP A 83 -10.35 9.71 -4.39
C ASP A 83 -11.00 8.92 -3.25
N GLN A 84 -10.75 7.62 -3.17
CA GLN A 84 -11.22 6.79 -2.05
C GLN A 84 -10.58 7.20 -0.73
N ILE A 85 -9.28 7.54 -0.75
CA ILE A 85 -8.59 8.05 0.44
C ILE A 85 -9.21 9.38 0.85
N LEU A 86 -9.31 10.34 -0.07
CA LEU A 86 -9.85 11.66 0.18
C LEU A 86 -11.27 11.60 0.74
N SER A 87 -12.17 10.89 0.05
CA SER A 87 -13.57 10.77 0.47
C SER A 87 -13.72 10.11 1.84
N THR A 88 -12.85 9.17 2.17
CA THR A 88 -12.84 8.53 3.49
C THR A 88 -12.36 9.48 4.58
N MET A 89 -11.29 10.23 4.30
CA MET A 89 -10.71 11.19 5.24
C MET A 89 -11.67 12.37 5.52
N GLU A 90 -12.35 12.88 4.47
CA GLU A 90 -13.30 13.98 4.58
C GLU A 90 -14.55 13.65 5.42
N LYS A 91 -14.94 12.38 5.48
CA LYS A 91 -16.02 11.92 6.40
C LYS A 91 -15.63 12.09 7.87
N LYS A 92 -14.34 12.14 8.18
CA LYS A 92 -13.82 12.25 9.54
C LYS A 92 -13.56 13.70 9.95
N GLY A 93 -13.18 14.55 9.00
CA GLY A 93 -12.89 15.95 9.30
C GLY A 93 -12.35 16.72 8.09
N ARG A 94 -11.92 17.97 8.33
CA ARG A 94 -11.38 18.83 7.27
C ARG A 94 -10.01 18.31 6.79
N THR A 95 -9.94 17.93 5.52
CA THR A 95 -8.73 17.36 4.91
C THR A 95 -8.00 18.38 4.03
N LYS A 96 -6.67 18.48 4.19
CA LYS A 96 -5.76 19.18 3.29
C LYS A 96 -4.89 18.16 2.56
N ILE A 97 -4.61 18.42 1.28
CA ILE A 97 -3.79 17.55 0.44
C ILE A 97 -2.53 18.31 0.03
N PHE A 98 -1.39 17.68 0.21
CA PHE A 98 -0.10 18.12 -0.32
C PHE A 98 0.40 17.08 -1.31
N LYS A 99 1.10 17.51 -2.35
CA LYS A 99 1.72 16.61 -3.32
C LYS A 99 3.14 17.04 -3.61
N LYS A 100 4.03 16.06 -3.83
CA LYS A 100 5.41 16.29 -4.23
C LYS A 100 5.78 15.31 -5.34
N SER A 101 6.42 15.78 -6.39
CA SER A 101 7.01 14.92 -7.42
C SER A 101 8.10 14.05 -6.78
N HIS A 102 8.10 12.78 -7.09
CA HIS A 102 9.05 11.81 -6.57
C HIS A 102 9.59 10.92 -7.68
N ASN A 103 10.91 10.97 -7.88
CA ASN A 103 11.59 10.04 -8.74
C ASN A 103 11.88 8.77 -7.93
N TYR A 104 11.13 7.70 -8.17
CA TYR A 104 11.37 6.44 -7.48
C TYR A 104 12.41 5.60 -8.22
N PHE A 105 13.12 4.78 -7.45
CA PHE A 105 14.03 3.80 -8.02
C PHE A 105 13.25 2.80 -8.86
N ASN A 106 13.55 2.76 -10.14
CA ASN A 106 12.93 1.86 -11.09
C ASN A 106 13.99 0.92 -11.67
N ALA A 107 14.03 -0.31 -11.17
CA ALA A 107 14.86 -1.37 -11.75
C ALA A 107 14.29 -1.90 -13.08
N GLY A 108 13.11 -1.43 -13.48
CA GLY A 108 12.37 -1.87 -14.67
C GLY A 108 12.29 -0.81 -15.76
N LYS A 109 11.72 -1.19 -16.88
CA LYS A 109 11.59 -0.40 -18.11
C LYS A 109 10.39 0.58 -18.12
N THR A 110 9.79 0.89 -16.98
CA THR A 110 8.59 1.72 -16.93
C THR A 110 8.93 3.12 -16.42
N ASN A 111 8.99 4.10 -17.32
CA ASN A 111 9.00 5.50 -16.92
C ASN A 111 7.56 5.91 -16.59
N PHE A 112 7.32 6.35 -15.37
CA PHE A 112 6.09 7.03 -15.02
C PHE A 112 6.36 8.53 -15.08
N ASP A 113 5.95 9.14 -16.18
CA ASP A 113 5.76 10.58 -16.21
C ASP A 113 4.67 10.91 -15.18
N ASN A 114 4.92 11.90 -14.32
CA ASN A 114 3.97 12.34 -13.29
C ASN A 114 3.76 11.37 -12.09
N HIS A 115 4.83 10.83 -11.56
CA HIS A 115 4.78 10.15 -10.27
C HIS A 115 4.81 11.16 -9.11
N TYR A 116 3.81 11.07 -8.23
CA TYR A 116 3.65 11.95 -7.08
C TYR A 116 3.43 11.15 -5.81
N GLU A 117 4.04 11.60 -4.73
CA GLU A 117 3.65 11.26 -3.37
C GLU A 117 2.67 12.31 -2.85
N TYR A 118 1.60 11.85 -2.23
CA TYR A 118 0.53 12.64 -1.65
C TYR A 118 0.54 12.51 -0.14
N LEU A 119 0.30 13.61 0.54
CA LEU A 119 0.12 13.65 1.98
C LEU A 119 -1.26 14.25 2.26
N PHE A 120 -2.13 13.46 2.85
CA PHE A 120 -3.45 13.86 3.32
C PHE A 120 -3.36 14.14 4.80
N ILE A 121 -3.79 15.32 5.23
CA ILE A 121 -3.84 15.71 6.64
C ILE A 121 -5.26 16.11 6.99
N THR A 122 -5.91 15.33 7.85
CA THR A 122 -7.25 15.60 8.35
C THR A 122 -7.18 16.08 9.78
N LYS A 123 -7.84 17.20 10.06
CA LYS A 123 -8.13 17.66 11.42
C LYS A 123 -9.54 17.22 11.76
N ILE A 124 -9.66 16.52 12.88
CA ILE A 124 -10.93 16.04 13.43
C ILE A 124 -11.52 17.06 14.37
#